data_70be6a50b0a55ad9b9b72884332202a6
#
_entry.id   70be6a50b0a55ad9b9b72884332202a6
#
_cell.length_a   1.000
_cell.length_b   1.000
_cell.length_c   1.000
_cell.angle_alpha   90.00
_cell.angle_beta   90.00
_cell.angle_gamma   90.00
#
_symmetry.space_group_name_H-M   'P 1'
#
loop_
_entity.id
_entity.type
_entity.pdbx_description
1 polymer ?
#
loop_
_entity_poly.entity_id
_entity_poly.type
_entity_poly.pdbx_seq_one_letter_code
_entity_poly.pdbx_strand_id
1 'polypeptide(L)'
;TTMIFAFTGQGGADDKELRFTDADGDGGGVPVFDLDTLQAASDYSASIILLNETADPVDTISNEVLEEGTDHQFFFQATGSDITFVYADADANGAPIGLATNATTGTPSVGTVKVTLRHQPDKSGSGVSGGDITNAGGETDIEVTFPLVIE
;
A
#
# COMPACT_ATOMS: atom_id res chain seq x y z
N THR A 1 -6.84 -3.40 13.30
CA THR A 1 -5.77 -3.34 12.27
C THR A 1 -5.57 -1.90 11.82
N THR A 2 -4.33 -1.48 11.69
CA THR A 2 -3.98 -0.16 11.14
C THR A 2 -3.09 -0.34 9.92
N MET A 3 -3.44 0.35 8.81
CA MET A 3 -2.58 0.47 7.65
C MET A 3 -2.14 1.92 7.50
N ILE A 4 -0.82 2.14 7.45
CA ILE A 4 -0.21 3.43 7.20
C ILE A 4 0.45 3.37 5.82
N PHE A 5 0.03 4.24 4.92
CA PHE A 5 0.65 4.45 3.62
C PHE A 5 1.41 5.77 3.67
N ALA A 6 2.70 5.68 3.95
CA ALA A 6 3.59 6.83 4.13
C ALA A 6 4.28 7.20 2.81
N PHE A 7 4.37 8.49 2.54
CA PHE A 7 4.99 9.07 1.34
C PHE A 7 6.07 10.06 1.78
N THR A 8 7.33 9.72 1.53
CA THR A 8 8.47 10.62 1.76
C THR A 8 8.73 11.42 0.51
N GLY A 9 8.55 12.73 0.59
CA GLY A 9 8.67 13.65 -0.53
C GLY A 9 10.09 13.73 -1.09
N GLN A 10 10.20 13.86 -2.41
CA GLN A 10 11.44 14.00 -3.15
C GLN A 10 11.46 15.35 -3.89
N GLY A 11 12.65 15.88 -4.15
CA GLY A 11 12.79 17.10 -4.94
C GLY A 11 12.12 18.35 -4.36
N GLY A 12 11.83 18.36 -3.05
CA GLY A 12 11.17 19.46 -2.35
C GLY A 12 9.66 19.25 -2.08
N ALA A 13 9.12 18.10 -2.42
CA ALA A 13 7.78 17.70 -1.97
C ALA A 13 7.77 17.41 -0.47
N ASP A 14 6.66 17.71 0.21
CA ASP A 14 6.48 17.44 1.65
C ASP A 14 6.14 15.97 1.90
N ASP A 15 6.54 15.45 3.06
CA ASP A 15 6.11 14.13 3.53
C ASP A 15 4.60 14.12 3.78
N LYS A 16 3.94 13.01 3.44
CA LYS A 16 2.50 12.80 3.55
C LYS A 16 2.19 11.41 4.09
N GLU A 17 1.00 11.26 4.66
CA GLU A 17 0.52 9.98 5.18
C GLU A 17 -0.97 9.79 4.86
N LEU A 18 -1.34 8.57 4.48
CA LEU A 18 -2.72 8.10 4.44
C LEU A 18 -2.84 6.99 5.47
N ARG A 19 -3.70 7.17 6.47
CA ARG A 19 -3.87 6.22 7.56
C ARG A 19 -5.29 5.66 7.58
N PHE A 20 -5.40 4.36 7.68
CA PHE A 20 -6.63 3.61 7.92
C PHE A 20 -6.51 2.93 9.28
N THR A 21 -7.53 3.06 10.12
CA THR A 21 -7.59 2.38 11.42
C THR A 21 -8.94 1.71 11.59
N ASP A 22 -8.91 0.40 11.73
CA ASP A 22 -10.03 -0.43 12.14
C ASP A 22 -9.69 -1.02 13.52
N ALA A 23 -10.30 -0.47 14.56
CA ALA A 23 -9.97 -0.78 15.94
C ALA A 23 -10.57 -2.11 16.43
N ASP A 24 -11.66 -2.58 15.84
CA ASP A 24 -12.42 -3.76 16.26
C ASP A 24 -12.53 -4.86 15.19
N GLY A 25 -11.89 -4.70 14.03
CA GLY A 25 -11.92 -5.67 12.94
C GLY A 25 -13.35 -5.96 12.48
N ASP A 26 -13.78 -7.22 12.57
CA ASP A 26 -15.15 -7.62 12.21
C ASP A 26 -16.22 -7.18 13.25
N GLY A 27 -15.85 -6.33 14.21
CA GLY A 27 -16.72 -5.90 15.32
C GLY A 27 -17.85 -4.93 14.95
N GLY A 28 -17.90 -4.42 13.72
CA GLY A 28 -18.96 -3.57 13.18
C GLY A 28 -18.82 -2.07 13.49
N GLY A 29 -17.71 -1.64 14.08
CA GLY A 29 -17.29 -0.24 14.13
C GLY A 29 -16.97 0.29 12.74
N VAL A 30 -17.08 1.60 12.54
CA VAL A 30 -16.73 2.22 11.26
C VAL A 30 -15.22 2.53 11.28
N PRO A 31 -14.44 2.03 10.31
CA PRO A 31 -13.04 2.38 10.20
C PRO A 31 -12.83 3.89 10.07
N VAL A 32 -11.73 4.38 10.60
CA VAL A 32 -11.35 5.79 10.55
C VAL A 32 -10.23 5.99 9.54
N PHE A 33 -10.37 7.03 8.72
CA PHE A 33 -9.34 7.50 7.80
C PHE A 33 -8.80 8.84 8.27
N ASP A 34 -7.46 8.96 8.29
CA ASP A 34 -6.73 10.23 8.42
C ASP A 34 -5.88 10.37 7.15
N LEU A 35 -6.13 11.42 6.36
CA LEU A 35 -5.68 11.49 4.98
C LEU A 35 -5.04 12.84 4.68
N ASP A 36 -3.77 12.80 4.30
CA ASP A 36 -3.11 13.95 3.68
C ASP A 36 -3.45 14.08 2.19
N THR A 37 -3.20 15.25 1.65
CA THR A 37 -3.28 15.54 0.22
C THR A 37 -1.88 15.49 -0.39
N LEU A 38 -1.70 14.75 -1.48
CA LEU A 38 -0.44 14.69 -2.20
C LEU A 38 -0.26 15.90 -3.13
N GLN A 39 0.99 16.32 -3.32
CA GLN A 39 1.32 17.37 -4.29
C GLN A 39 1.30 16.80 -5.72
N ALA A 40 0.77 17.56 -6.67
CA ALA A 40 0.82 17.23 -8.08
C ALA A 40 2.25 17.34 -8.65
N ALA A 41 2.51 16.61 -9.73
CA ALA A 41 3.80 16.58 -10.45
C ALA A 41 4.99 16.35 -9.49
N SER A 42 4.85 15.40 -8.56
CA SER A 42 5.81 15.13 -7.50
C SER A 42 6.17 13.66 -7.43
N ASP A 43 7.39 13.40 -6.95
CA ASP A 43 7.90 12.06 -6.71
C ASP A 43 7.99 11.80 -5.20
N TYR A 44 7.68 10.56 -4.81
CA TYR A 44 7.72 10.09 -3.42
C TYR A 44 8.38 8.72 -3.34
N SER A 45 9.11 8.48 -2.26
CA SER A 45 9.34 7.12 -1.77
C SER A 45 8.17 6.76 -0.88
N ALA A 46 7.45 5.71 -1.20
CA ALA A 46 6.27 5.31 -0.45
C ALA A 46 6.48 3.96 0.24
N SER A 47 5.88 3.79 1.42
CA SER A 47 5.97 2.55 2.21
C SER A 47 4.65 2.21 2.86
N ILE A 48 4.41 0.90 3.03
CA ILE A 48 3.28 0.35 3.78
C ILE A 48 3.75 -0.16 5.13
N ILE A 49 3.05 0.25 6.19
CA ILE A 49 3.19 -0.29 7.54
C ILE A 49 1.85 -0.86 7.97
N LEU A 50 1.83 -2.12 8.39
CA LEU A 50 0.68 -2.77 8.98
C LEU A 50 0.91 -3.01 10.47
N LEU A 51 -0.06 -2.64 11.30
CA LEU A 51 -0.01 -2.79 12.75
C LEU A 51 -1.25 -3.51 13.26
N ASN A 52 -1.04 -4.37 14.26
CA ASN A 52 -2.09 -4.82 15.17
C ASN A 52 -1.98 -4.03 16.47
N GLU A 53 -2.71 -2.92 16.57
CA GLU A 53 -2.68 -2.04 17.75
C GLU A 53 -3.49 -2.59 18.94
N THR A 54 -4.22 -3.70 18.76
CA THR A 54 -4.92 -4.38 19.87
C THR A 54 -4.02 -5.35 20.63
N ALA A 55 -2.85 -5.66 20.09
CA ALA A 55 -1.81 -6.44 20.78
C ALA A 55 -1.00 -5.57 21.76
N ASP A 56 -0.54 -6.16 22.85
CA ASP A 56 0.34 -5.50 23.82
C ASP A 56 1.59 -6.38 24.08
N PRO A 57 2.78 -5.98 23.59
CA PRO A 57 3.05 -4.76 22.80
C PRO A 57 2.41 -4.77 21.41
N VAL A 58 2.25 -3.59 20.79
CA VAL A 58 1.77 -3.44 19.43
C VAL A 58 2.58 -4.32 18.48
N ASP A 59 1.89 -5.12 17.69
CA ASP A 59 2.51 -6.02 16.72
C ASP A 59 2.64 -5.34 15.35
N THR A 60 3.85 -5.42 14.78
CA THR A 60 4.14 -4.88 13.45
C THR A 60 4.02 -5.97 12.40
N ILE A 61 2.80 -6.20 11.90
CA ILE A 61 2.48 -7.24 10.91
C ILE A 61 3.36 -7.12 9.65
N SER A 62 3.71 -5.90 9.24
CA SER A 62 4.58 -5.68 8.07
C SER A 62 5.98 -6.30 8.21
N ASN A 63 6.46 -6.57 9.43
CA ASN A 63 7.71 -7.32 9.63
C ASN A 63 7.54 -8.79 9.23
N GLU A 64 6.42 -9.42 9.57
CA GLU A 64 6.11 -10.79 9.15
C GLU A 64 5.97 -10.87 7.64
N VAL A 65 5.28 -9.90 7.02
CA VAL A 65 5.17 -9.81 5.56
C VAL A 65 6.54 -9.71 4.90
N LEU A 66 7.49 -8.98 5.50
CA LEU A 66 8.86 -8.87 4.99
C LEU A 66 9.62 -10.19 5.13
N GLU A 67 9.51 -10.86 6.28
CA GLU A 67 10.16 -12.16 6.54
C GLU A 67 9.63 -13.25 5.60
N GLU A 68 8.32 -13.24 5.33
CA GLU A 68 7.62 -14.15 4.43
C GLU A 68 7.42 -13.53 3.04
N GLY A 69 8.36 -12.69 2.59
CA GLY A 69 8.23 -11.90 1.36
C GLY A 69 7.95 -12.72 0.11
N THR A 70 8.40 -13.99 0.04
CA THR A 70 8.11 -14.89 -1.09
C THR A 70 6.63 -15.28 -1.19
N ASP A 71 5.90 -15.23 -0.07
CA ASP A 71 4.51 -15.60 0.04
C ASP A 71 3.55 -14.39 0.06
N HIS A 72 4.08 -13.18 -0.04
CA HIS A 72 3.28 -11.94 0.03
C HIS A 72 3.61 -10.95 -1.08
N GLN A 73 2.58 -10.25 -1.56
CA GLN A 73 2.74 -9.09 -2.44
C GLN A 73 1.60 -8.09 -2.23
N PHE A 74 1.97 -6.81 -2.10
CA PHE A 74 1.04 -5.70 -2.17
C PHE A 74 0.79 -5.27 -3.60
N PHE A 75 -0.47 -4.94 -3.91
CA PHE A 75 -0.92 -4.38 -5.18
C PHE A 75 -1.55 -3.00 -4.94
N PHE A 76 -1.33 -2.08 -5.86
CA PHE A 76 -1.79 -0.70 -5.79
C PHE A 76 -2.61 -0.38 -7.04
N GLN A 77 -3.90 -0.06 -6.86
CA GLN A 77 -4.82 0.23 -7.96
C GLN A 77 -5.41 1.63 -7.80
N ALA A 78 -4.92 2.59 -8.59
CA ALA A 78 -5.46 3.94 -8.64
C ALA A 78 -6.70 4.00 -9.53
N THR A 79 -7.73 4.73 -9.08
CA THR A 79 -8.94 5.01 -9.86
C THR A 79 -9.31 6.48 -9.69
N GLY A 80 -9.31 7.24 -10.79
CA GLY A 80 -9.58 8.67 -10.79
C GLY A 80 -8.42 9.55 -10.30
N SER A 81 -7.49 9.01 -9.51
CA SER A 81 -6.29 9.71 -9.07
C SER A 81 -5.14 9.48 -10.04
N ASP A 82 -4.44 10.56 -10.41
CA ASP A 82 -3.30 10.52 -11.34
C ASP A 82 -2.01 10.23 -10.58
N ILE A 83 -1.83 8.95 -10.21
CA ILE A 83 -0.68 8.43 -9.50
C ILE A 83 -0.27 7.07 -10.06
N THR A 84 1.04 6.82 -10.13
CA THR A 84 1.61 5.54 -10.52
C THR A 84 2.57 5.04 -9.46
N PHE A 85 2.71 3.71 -9.36
CA PHE A 85 3.58 3.04 -8.40
C PHE A 85 4.54 2.10 -9.12
N VAL A 86 5.81 2.10 -8.69
CA VAL A 86 6.83 1.16 -9.15
C VAL A 86 7.44 0.51 -7.91
N TYR A 87 7.51 -0.82 -7.87
CA TYR A 87 8.11 -1.53 -6.75
C TYR A 87 9.57 -1.14 -6.54
N ALA A 88 9.95 -0.93 -5.27
CA ALA A 88 11.31 -0.57 -4.85
C ALA A 88 11.92 -1.59 -3.89
N ASP A 89 11.24 -2.72 -3.67
CA ASP A 89 11.70 -3.84 -2.86
C ASP A 89 11.65 -5.16 -3.63
N ALA A 90 12.27 -6.18 -3.08
CA ALA A 90 12.23 -7.54 -3.63
C ALA A 90 12.37 -8.57 -2.52
N ASP A 91 11.73 -9.74 -2.74
CA ASP A 91 11.89 -10.92 -1.90
C ASP A 91 13.19 -11.68 -2.22
N ALA A 92 13.41 -12.81 -1.55
CA ALA A 92 14.59 -13.66 -1.74
C ALA A 92 14.76 -14.21 -3.17
N ASN A 93 13.68 -14.24 -3.97
CA ASN A 93 13.68 -14.69 -5.35
C ASN A 93 13.81 -13.53 -6.37
N GLY A 94 13.88 -12.29 -5.88
CA GLY A 94 13.93 -11.08 -6.72
C GLY A 94 12.57 -10.58 -7.21
N ALA A 95 11.46 -11.17 -6.73
CA ALA A 95 10.12 -10.71 -7.03
C ALA A 95 9.66 -9.63 -6.05
N PRO A 96 8.77 -8.70 -6.43
CA PRO A 96 8.36 -7.60 -5.55
C PRO A 96 7.56 -8.09 -4.33
N ILE A 97 7.69 -7.34 -3.21
CA ILE A 97 6.82 -7.48 -2.04
C ILE A 97 5.82 -6.32 -2.00
N GLY A 98 6.26 -5.09 -2.26
CA GLY A 98 5.45 -3.89 -2.27
C GLY A 98 5.30 -3.20 -0.91
N LEU A 99 6.14 -3.54 0.07
CA LEU A 99 6.27 -2.74 1.29
C LEU A 99 6.94 -1.40 1.01
N ALA A 100 7.76 -1.32 -0.03
CA ALA A 100 8.38 -0.11 -0.52
C ALA A 100 8.11 0.06 -2.03
N THR A 101 7.72 1.27 -2.41
CA THR A 101 7.47 1.67 -3.81
C THR A 101 7.97 3.08 -4.06
N ASN A 102 8.20 3.41 -5.33
CA ASN A 102 8.31 4.78 -5.80
C ASN A 102 6.94 5.19 -6.37
N ALA A 103 6.41 6.30 -5.90
CA ALA A 103 5.14 6.86 -6.37
C ALA A 103 5.38 8.18 -7.10
N THR A 104 4.75 8.34 -8.26
CA THR A 104 4.79 9.58 -9.04
C THR A 104 3.37 10.08 -9.26
N THR A 105 3.10 11.31 -8.84
CA THR A 105 1.84 12.00 -9.09
C THR A 105 1.91 12.80 -10.37
N GLY A 106 0.82 12.82 -11.11
CA GLY A 106 0.67 13.65 -12.31
C GLY A 106 -0.10 14.93 -12.03
N THR A 107 -1.20 15.12 -12.74
CA THR A 107 -2.05 16.32 -12.64
C THR A 107 -2.93 16.29 -11.39
N PRO A 108 -3.41 17.48 -10.91
CA PRO A 108 -4.40 17.53 -9.83
C PRO A 108 -5.62 16.67 -10.14
N SER A 109 -6.03 15.85 -9.17
CA SER A 109 -7.08 14.86 -9.36
C SER A 109 -7.69 14.42 -8.03
N VAL A 110 -8.89 13.86 -8.08
CA VAL A 110 -9.61 13.29 -6.94
C VAL A 110 -10.08 11.89 -7.31
N GLY A 111 -9.73 10.92 -6.48
CA GLY A 111 -10.10 9.52 -6.71
C GLY A 111 -9.77 8.65 -5.52
N THR A 112 -9.29 7.46 -5.80
CA THR A 112 -8.92 6.48 -4.76
C THR A 112 -7.64 5.74 -5.15
N VAL A 113 -6.95 5.21 -4.15
CA VAL A 113 -5.96 4.16 -4.30
C VAL A 113 -6.36 2.96 -3.46
N LYS A 114 -6.53 1.81 -4.10
CA LYS A 114 -6.80 0.55 -3.41
C LYS A 114 -5.49 -0.20 -3.20
N VAL A 115 -5.20 -0.53 -1.95
CA VAL A 115 -4.05 -1.32 -1.53
C VAL A 115 -4.55 -2.70 -1.14
N THR A 116 -4.04 -3.74 -1.78
CA THR A 116 -4.42 -5.15 -1.52
C THR A 116 -3.17 -5.96 -1.20
N LEU A 117 -3.15 -6.63 -0.03
CA LEU A 117 -2.15 -7.64 0.30
C LEU A 117 -2.66 -9.01 -0.11
N ARG A 118 -1.92 -9.69 -0.99
CA ARG A 118 -2.16 -11.09 -1.37
C ARG A 118 -1.21 -12.01 -0.64
N HIS A 119 -1.77 -13.11 -0.12
CA HIS A 119 -1.05 -14.25 0.43
C HIS A 119 -0.96 -15.35 -0.63
N GLN A 120 0.24 -15.87 -0.81
CA GLN A 120 0.58 -16.91 -1.80
C GLN A 120 0.11 -16.56 -3.23
N PRO A 121 0.43 -15.34 -3.72
CA PRO A 121 0.17 -15.01 -5.10
C PRO A 121 1.11 -15.78 -6.03
N ASP A 122 0.67 -16.02 -7.26
CA ASP A 122 1.58 -16.45 -8.33
C ASP A 122 2.36 -15.24 -8.85
N LYS A 123 3.51 -14.96 -8.23
CA LYS A 123 4.39 -13.83 -8.62
C LYS A 123 4.99 -13.98 -10.02
N SER A 124 4.95 -15.22 -10.60
CA SER A 124 5.37 -15.50 -11.97
C SER A 124 4.25 -15.29 -13.00
N GLY A 125 3.02 -15.11 -12.54
CA GLY A 125 1.87 -14.84 -13.38
C GLY A 125 2.09 -13.61 -14.27
N SER A 126 1.51 -13.61 -15.46
CA SER A 126 1.66 -12.51 -16.42
C SER A 126 1.22 -11.17 -15.83
N GLY A 127 2.12 -10.19 -15.80
CA GLY A 127 1.89 -8.84 -15.28
C GLY A 127 2.01 -8.70 -13.77
N VAL A 128 2.05 -9.79 -12.99
CA VAL A 128 2.00 -9.77 -11.53
C VAL A 128 3.21 -9.05 -10.93
N SER A 129 4.41 -9.33 -11.42
CA SER A 129 5.62 -8.63 -10.96
C SER A 129 5.67 -7.14 -11.33
N GLY A 130 4.82 -6.71 -12.26
CA GLY A 130 4.62 -5.29 -12.61
C GLY A 130 3.48 -4.62 -11.84
N GLY A 131 2.77 -5.36 -10.97
CA GLY A 131 1.68 -4.83 -10.15
C GLY A 131 0.27 -5.08 -10.68
N ASP A 132 0.11 -5.88 -11.75
CA ASP A 132 -1.21 -6.30 -12.23
C ASP A 132 -1.72 -7.47 -11.38
N ILE A 133 -2.76 -7.22 -10.59
CA ILE A 133 -3.37 -8.22 -9.69
C ILE A 133 -4.17 -9.30 -10.43
N THR A 134 -4.50 -9.10 -11.72
CA THR A 134 -5.45 -9.95 -12.47
C THR A 134 -5.07 -11.43 -12.44
N ASN A 135 -3.79 -11.75 -12.61
CA ASN A 135 -3.29 -13.13 -12.66
C ASN A 135 -2.58 -13.55 -11.37
N ALA A 136 -2.68 -12.75 -10.30
CA ALA A 136 -1.95 -13.03 -9.07
C ALA A 136 -2.49 -14.26 -8.33
N GLY A 137 -3.80 -14.51 -8.37
CA GLY A 137 -4.40 -15.56 -7.53
C GLY A 137 -4.13 -15.33 -6.06
N GLY A 138 -4.01 -16.42 -5.29
CA GLY A 138 -3.81 -16.35 -3.85
C GLY A 138 -5.05 -15.87 -3.09
N GLU A 139 -4.87 -15.57 -1.80
CA GLU A 139 -5.92 -15.06 -0.92
C GLU A 139 -5.67 -13.59 -0.57
N THR A 140 -6.73 -12.85 -0.29
CA THR A 140 -6.63 -11.47 0.20
C THR A 140 -6.53 -11.48 1.71
N ASP A 141 -5.40 -11.02 2.25
CA ASP A 141 -5.21 -10.86 3.69
C ASP A 141 -5.81 -9.54 4.19
N ILE A 142 -5.59 -8.46 3.45
CA ILE A 142 -6.18 -7.15 3.73
C ILE A 142 -6.36 -6.36 2.43
N GLU A 143 -7.44 -5.58 2.37
CA GLU A 143 -7.70 -4.64 1.29
C GLU A 143 -8.24 -3.34 1.87
N VAL A 144 -7.60 -2.22 1.55
CA VAL A 144 -8.01 -0.88 1.97
C VAL A 144 -8.11 0.02 0.74
N THR A 145 -9.21 0.74 0.61
CA THR A 145 -9.39 1.76 -0.43
C THR A 145 -9.29 3.14 0.20
N PHE A 146 -8.17 3.81 0.00
CA PHE A 146 -7.94 5.18 0.47
C PHE A 146 -8.55 6.18 -0.50
N PRO A 147 -9.43 7.10 -0.06
CA PRO A 147 -9.68 8.33 -0.79
C PRO A 147 -8.36 9.10 -1.00
N LEU A 148 -8.13 9.63 -2.19
CA LEU A 148 -6.88 10.32 -2.51
C LEU A 148 -7.16 11.60 -3.29
N VAL A 149 -6.62 12.70 -2.77
CA VAL A 149 -6.59 14.01 -3.42
C VAL A 149 -5.15 14.35 -3.81
N ILE A 150 -4.98 14.81 -5.03
CA ILE A 150 -3.71 15.34 -5.58
C ILE A 150 -3.97 16.79 -5.99
N GLU A 151 -3.20 17.73 -5.46
CA GLU A 151 -3.34 19.16 -5.73
C GLU A 151 -2.00 19.89 -5.90
#